data_db4fd6c098fa3a17ee23b732ff2fc0b9
#
_entry.id   db4fd6c098fa3a17ee23b732ff2fc0b9
#
_cell.length_a   1.000
_cell.length_b   1.000
_cell.length_c   1.000
_cell.angle_alpha   90.00
_cell.angle_beta   90.00
_cell.angle_gamma   90.00
#
_symmetry.space_group_name_H-M   'P 1'
#
loop_
_entity.id
_entity.type
_entity.pdbx_description
1 polymer ?
#
loop_
_entity_poly.entity_id
_entity_poly.type
_entity_poly.pdbx_seq_one_letter_code
_entity_poly.pdbx_strand_id
1 'polypeptide(L)'
;VAFDTAGRCRSLHAGKGIDVSKIMTNLTKLTVALACGLALAGCATKPAAPSAAAMAQAAPADYLIGPGDSVNIIVWRNPEVSMSVPVRPDGKITTPLVEDLPAAGKTSTALARDIETALAKFIQQPVVTVVVTGFVGNYGEQIRVIGQAAKPQALAYRRDMSLMDVLIAVGGVTEFASGNKASIIRTIDGKQEKLNVRLDDLIKEGDISANMPMRPGDILVIPESFF
;
A
#
# COMPACT_ATOMS: atom_id res chain seq x y z
N VAL A 1 26.72 -69.73 25.64
CA VAL A 1 27.50 -70.76 26.35
C VAL A 1 26.65 -72.03 26.28
N ALA A 2 27.00 -72.95 25.40
CA ALA A 2 26.36 -74.23 25.35
C ALA A 2 27.35 -75.29 25.97
N PHE A 3 26.90 -75.98 27.00
CA PHE A 3 27.63 -77.05 27.64
C PHE A 3 27.20 -78.36 27.03
N ASP A 4 28.19 -79.15 26.58
CA ASP A 4 27.99 -80.55 26.18
C ASP A 4 28.22 -81.46 27.38
N THR A 5 27.51 -82.57 27.41
CA THR A 5 27.35 -83.52 28.50
C THR A 5 28.68 -84.23 28.99
N ALA A 6 29.85 -83.74 28.61
CA ALA A 6 31.14 -84.31 29.00
C ALA A 6 32.18 -83.29 29.54
N GLY A 7 31.76 -82.07 29.92
CA GLY A 7 32.61 -81.15 30.69
C GLY A 7 33.90 -80.67 30.06
N ARG A 8 34.04 -80.62 28.75
CA ARG A 8 35.25 -80.11 28.09
C ARG A 8 35.03 -78.81 27.36
N CYS A 9 35.76 -77.75 27.77
CA CYS A 9 35.85 -76.47 27.03
C CYS A 9 36.49 -76.70 25.66
N ARG A 10 35.74 -76.53 24.57
CA ARG A 10 36.27 -76.47 23.20
C ARG A 10 36.55 -74.99 22.86
N SER A 11 37.81 -74.64 22.68
CA SER A 11 38.24 -73.37 22.17
C SER A 11 37.78 -73.25 20.71
N LEU A 12 36.93 -72.32 20.41
CA LEU A 12 36.56 -71.93 19.05
C LEU A 12 37.60 -70.94 18.51
N HIS A 13 38.08 -71.26 17.34
CA HIS A 13 39.10 -70.57 16.56
C HIS A 13 38.90 -69.09 16.40
N ALA A 14 40.04 -68.38 16.42
CA ALA A 14 40.24 -67.02 16.11
C ALA A 14 39.56 -66.59 14.78
N GLY A 15 38.49 -65.79 14.84
CA GLY A 15 37.94 -65.05 13.75
C GLY A 15 38.87 -63.90 13.34
N LYS A 16 39.11 -63.79 12.05
CA LYS A 16 39.87 -62.75 11.35
C LYS A 16 39.76 -61.41 12.00
N GLY A 17 40.90 -60.84 12.43
CA GLY A 17 40.95 -59.47 12.98
C GLY A 17 40.39 -58.44 11.99
N ILE A 18 39.30 -57.86 12.36
CA ILE A 18 38.74 -56.68 11.64
C ILE A 18 39.70 -55.56 11.95
N ASP A 19 40.35 -55.03 10.94
CA ASP A 19 41.30 -53.94 11.01
C ASP A 19 40.59 -52.67 11.33
N VAL A 20 40.46 -52.35 12.62
CA VAL A 20 39.75 -51.19 13.18
C VAL A 20 40.34 -49.89 12.62
N SER A 21 41.63 -49.91 12.20
CA SER A 21 42.27 -48.73 11.62
C SER A 21 41.69 -48.35 10.25
N LYS A 22 41.30 -49.35 9.44
CA LYS A 22 40.68 -49.12 8.13
C LYS A 22 39.23 -48.64 8.25
N ILE A 23 38.51 -49.06 9.28
CA ILE A 23 37.15 -48.61 9.55
C ILE A 23 37.16 -47.16 10.01
N MET A 24 38.09 -46.78 10.91
CA MET A 24 38.23 -45.42 11.38
C MET A 24 38.63 -44.44 10.26
N THR A 25 39.55 -44.85 9.35
CA THR A 25 39.97 -43.97 8.23
C THR A 25 38.86 -43.76 7.18
N ASN A 26 38.02 -44.76 6.98
CA ASN A 26 36.88 -44.62 6.08
C ASN A 26 35.73 -43.80 6.70
N LEU A 27 35.53 -43.92 8.00
CA LEU A 27 34.51 -43.14 8.73
C LEU A 27 34.89 -41.65 8.77
N THR A 28 36.17 -41.30 8.98
CA THR A 28 36.65 -39.90 8.93
C THR A 28 36.58 -39.32 7.53
N LYS A 29 36.82 -40.09 6.46
CA LYS A 29 36.64 -39.62 5.08
C LYS A 29 35.17 -39.40 4.73
N LEU A 30 34.26 -40.23 5.24
CA LEU A 30 32.83 -40.09 5.02
C LEU A 30 32.24 -38.86 5.75
N THR A 31 32.71 -38.57 6.99
CA THR A 31 32.27 -37.38 7.74
C THR A 31 32.80 -36.08 7.16
N VAL A 32 34.04 -36.06 6.63
CA VAL A 32 34.61 -34.88 5.95
C VAL A 32 33.88 -34.61 4.62
N ALA A 33 33.55 -35.68 3.85
CA ALA A 33 32.78 -35.52 2.62
C ALA A 33 31.35 -35.01 2.87
N LEU A 34 30.71 -35.45 3.97
CA LEU A 34 29.38 -35.01 4.35
C LEU A 34 29.37 -33.53 4.86
N ALA A 35 30.45 -33.14 5.60
CA ALA A 35 30.58 -31.75 6.08
C ALA A 35 30.88 -30.75 4.95
N CYS A 36 31.64 -31.12 3.90
CA CYS A 36 31.87 -30.32 2.72
C CYS A 36 30.61 -30.16 1.84
N GLY A 37 29.74 -31.18 1.81
CA GLY A 37 28.49 -31.14 1.04
C GLY A 37 27.43 -30.20 1.62
N LEU A 38 27.42 -29.97 2.95
CA LEU A 38 26.47 -29.07 3.61
C LEU A 38 26.88 -27.57 3.52
N ALA A 39 28.13 -27.26 3.24
CA ALA A 39 28.62 -25.89 3.18
C ALA A 39 28.26 -25.14 1.86
N LEU A 40 27.80 -25.84 0.82
CA LEU A 40 27.46 -25.27 -0.50
C LEU A 40 25.97 -25.03 -0.70
N ALA A 41 25.11 -25.31 0.28
CA ALA A 41 23.66 -25.03 0.21
C ALA A 41 23.29 -23.66 0.78
N GLY A 42 24.23 -22.73 0.91
CA GLY A 42 23.99 -21.30 1.14
C GLY A 42 23.43 -20.66 -0.13
N CYS A 43 22.21 -21.03 -0.52
CA CYS A 43 21.45 -20.26 -1.51
C CYS A 43 21.32 -18.83 -1.01
N ALA A 44 22.02 -17.90 -1.68
CA ALA A 44 21.72 -16.49 -1.62
C ALA A 44 20.23 -16.30 -1.96
N THR A 45 19.41 -16.16 -0.94
CA THR A 45 18.05 -15.62 -1.11
C THR A 45 18.22 -14.17 -1.52
N LYS A 46 18.31 -13.95 -2.84
CA LYS A 46 18.08 -12.64 -3.45
C LYS A 46 16.74 -12.14 -2.87
N PRO A 47 16.69 -10.95 -2.24
CA PRO A 47 15.41 -10.44 -1.80
C PRO A 47 14.49 -10.46 -3.02
N ALA A 48 13.41 -11.21 -2.92
CA ALA A 48 12.40 -11.28 -3.96
C ALA A 48 11.91 -9.85 -4.16
N ALA A 49 12.09 -9.32 -5.37
CA ALA A 49 11.39 -8.12 -5.77
C ALA A 49 9.90 -8.32 -5.42
N PRO A 50 9.22 -7.32 -4.84
CA PRO A 50 7.81 -7.46 -4.50
C PRO A 50 7.09 -7.96 -5.76
N SER A 51 6.46 -9.12 -5.65
CA SER A 51 5.79 -9.74 -6.78
C SER A 51 4.71 -8.78 -7.26
N ALA A 52 4.52 -8.69 -8.59
CA ALA A 52 3.45 -7.91 -9.20
C ALA A 52 2.04 -8.28 -8.64
N ALA A 53 1.93 -9.43 -7.96
CA ALA A 53 0.73 -9.84 -7.22
C ALA A 53 0.47 -9.00 -5.95
N ALA A 54 1.48 -8.36 -5.36
CA ALA A 54 1.27 -7.41 -4.26
C ALA A 54 0.76 -6.03 -4.75
N MET A 55 0.78 -5.80 -6.07
CA MET A 55 0.13 -4.67 -6.73
C MET A 55 -1.34 -4.99 -7.09
N ALA A 56 -1.83 -6.19 -6.72
CA ALA A 56 -3.19 -6.59 -6.95
C ALA A 56 -4.16 -5.74 -6.13
N GLN A 57 -4.76 -4.79 -6.83
CA GLN A 57 -6.18 -4.46 -6.74
C GLN A 57 -6.73 -4.25 -5.33
N ALA A 58 -6.48 -3.05 -4.77
CA ALA A 58 -7.56 -2.43 -4.03
C ALA A 58 -8.75 -2.37 -4.99
N ALA A 59 -9.87 -3.04 -4.64
CA ALA A 59 -11.12 -2.89 -5.37
C ALA A 59 -11.37 -1.40 -5.60
N PRO A 60 -11.94 -1.01 -6.75
CA PRO A 60 -12.15 0.39 -7.06
C PRO A 60 -12.94 1.02 -5.91
N ALA A 61 -12.24 1.74 -5.05
CA ALA A 61 -12.86 2.45 -3.96
C ALA A 61 -13.72 3.56 -4.59
N ASP A 62 -15.03 3.55 -4.31
CA ASP A 62 -15.92 4.62 -4.71
C ASP A 62 -15.47 5.92 -4.03
N TYR A 63 -15.67 7.05 -4.75
CA TYR A 63 -15.37 8.34 -4.17
C TYR A 63 -16.28 8.59 -2.95
N LEU A 64 -15.67 8.94 -1.84
CA LEU A 64 -16.37 9.33 -0.62
C LEU A 64 -16.36 10.84 -0.49
N ILE A 65 -17.55 11.41 -0.35
CA ILE A 65 -17.76 12.85 -0.19
C ILE A 65 -17.00 13.32 1.07
N GLY A 66 -16.24 14.39 0.92
CA GLY A 66 -15.46 15.02 1.99
C GLY A 66 -15.96 16.41 2.38
N PRO A 67 -15.56 16.89 3.58
CA PRO A 67 -15.79 18.29 3.94
C PRO A 67 -15.13 19.24 2.93
N GLY A 68 -15.87 20.27 2.49
CA GLY A 68 -15.43 21.22 1.47
C GLY A 68 -15.79 20.84 0.04
N ASP A 69 -16.24 19.61 -0.20
CA ASP A 69 -16.78 19.24 -1.50
C ASP A 69 -18.04 20.03 -1.83
N SER A 70 -18.31 20.21 -3.13
CA SER A 70 -19.57 20.79 -3.59
C SER A 70 -20.43 19.70 -4.21
N VAL A 71 -21.66 19.58 -3.74
CA VAL A 71 -22.63 18.61 -4.24
C VAL A 71 -23.81 19.31 -4.88
N ASN A 72 -24.19 18.90 -6.06
CA ASN A 72 -25.41 19.36 -6.73
C ASN A 72 -26.50 18.30 -6.53
N ILE A 73 -27.56 18.69 -5.85
CA ILE A 73 -28.70 17.86 -5.49
C ILE A 73 -29.81 18.18 -6.46
N ILE A 74 -30.27 17.22 -7.23
CA ILE A 74 -31.33 17.33 -8.21
C ILE A 74 -32.49 16.45 -7.75
N VAL A 75 -33.61 17.09 -7.43
CA VAL A 75 -34.86 16.40 -7.04
C VAL A 75 -35.81 16.44 -8.24
N TRP A 76 -36.11 15.24 -8.78
CA TRP A 76 -36.96 15.13 -9.96
C TRP A 76 -38.32 15.76 -9.75
N ARG A 77 -38.75 16.61 -10.70
CA ARG A 77 -40.01 17.37 -10.69
C ARG A 77 -40.17 18.41 -9.57
N ASN A 78 -39.10 18.65 -8.78
CA ASN A 78 -39.15 19.65 -7.70
C ASN A 78 -37.88 20.54 -7.79
N PRO A 79 -37.82 21.46 -8.75
CA PRO A 79 -36.67 22.32 -8.95
C PRO A 79 -36.45 23.29 -7.77
N GLU A 80 -37.48 23.60 -7.02
CA GLU A 80 -37.46 24.50 -5.85
C GLU A 80 -36.67 23.96 -4.67
N VAL A 81 -36.49 22.63 -4.61
CA VAL A 81 -35.65 21.94 -3.60
C VAL A 81 -34.34 21.40 -4.18
N SER A 82 -34.12 21.61 -5.48
CA SER A 82 -32.89 21.26 -6.17
C SER A 82 -31.87 22.39 -6.08
N MET A 83 -30.66 22.10 -5.60
CA MET A 83 -29.64 23.13 -5.42
C MET A 83 -28.22 22.54 -5.33
N SER A 84 -27.23 23.41 -5.49
CA SER A 84 -25.84 23.10 -5.22
C SER A 84 -25.46 23.60 -3.84
N VAL A 85 -24.91 22.72 -3.00
CA VAL A 85 -24.52 23.04 -1.63
C VAL A 85 -23.09 22.56 -1.34
N PRO A 86 -22.30 23.34 -0.59
CA PRO A 86 -21.02 22.84 -0.08
C PRO A 86 -21.24 21.91 1.11
N VAL A 87 -20.39 20.89 1.22
CA VAL A 87 -20.31 20.08 2.44
C VAL A 87 -19.59 20.89 3.51
N ARG A 88 -20.25 21.10 4.62
CA ARG A 88 -19.75 21.89 5.75
C ARG A 88 -18.51 21.21 6.37
N PRO A 89 -17.66 21.95 7.11
CA PRO A 89 -16.51 21.38 7.81
C PRO A 89 -16.86 20.27 8.82
N ASP A 90 -18.10 20.28 9.35
CA ASP A 90 -18.63 19.20 10.22
C ASP A 90 -19.12 17.98 9.43
N GLY A 91 -18.93 17.97 8.10
CA GLY A 91 -19.30 16.86 7.22
C GLY A 91 -20.80 16.77 6.89
N LYS A 92 -21.58 17.78 7.22
CA LYS A 92 -23.02 17.82 6.96
C LYS A 92 -23.37 18.75 5.81
N ILE A 93 -24.55 18.53 5.24
CA ILE A 93 -25.18 19.42 4.27
C ILE A 93 -26.52 19.91 4.80
N THR A 94 -26.96 21.08 4.33
CA THR A 94 -28.28 21.62 4.60
C THR A 94 -28.93 21.96 3.26
N THR A 95 -30.15 21.46 3.07
CA THR A 95 -30.96 21.68 1.90
C THR A 95 -32.33 22.25 2.32
N PRO A 96 -33.13 22.80 1.42
CA PRO A 96 -34.51 23.13 1.75
C PRO A 96 -35.25 21.88 2.28
N LEU A 97 -35.97 22.02 3.36
CA LEU A 97 -36.73 20.98 4.04
C LEU A 97 -35.89 19.90 4.80
N VAL A 98 -34.58 19.82 4.58
CA VAL A 98 -33.70 18.84 5.25
C VAL A 98 -32.47 19.55 5.78
N GLU A 99 -32.39 19.67 7.08
CA GLU A 99 -31.27 20.28 7.79
C GLU A 99 -30.33 19.22 8.35
N ASP A 100 -29.04 19.59 8.47
CA ASP A 100 -28.00 18.80 9.16
C ASP A 100 -27.84 17.31 8.73
N LEU A 101 -28.01 17.03 7.42
CA LEU A 101 -27.86 15.67 6.90
C LEU A 101 -26.35 15.29 6.79
N PRO A 102 -25.91 14.19 7.41
CA PRO A 102 -24.54 13.71 7.28
C PRO A 102 -24.22 13.31 5.82
N ALA A 103 -23.22 13.95 5.21
CA ALA A 103 -22.79 13.70 3.84
C ALA A 103 -21.36 13.13 3.77
N ALA A 104 -20.46 13.56 4.65
CA ALA A 104 -19.08 13.10 4.65
C ALA A 104 -18.96 11.60 4.89
N GLY A 105 -18.03 10.95 4.17
CA GLY A 105 -17.80 9.52 4.24
C GLY A 105 -18.84 8.67 3.50
N LYS A 106 -19.78 9.28 2.78
CA LYS A 106 -20.78 8.58 1.96
C LYS A 106 -20.48 8.72 0.47
N THR A 107 -20.93 7.75 -0.30
CA THR A 107 -20.96 7.86 -1.76
C THR A 107 -22.10 8.80 -2.19
N SER A 108 -22.02 9.35 -3.40
CA SER A 108 -23.10 10.16 -3.95
C SER A 108 -24.44 9.41 -4.00
N THR A 109 -24.40 8.13 -4.28
CA THR A 109 -25.60 7.26 -4.31
C THR A 109 -26.17 7.05 -2.92
N ALA A 110 -25.34 6.78 -1.91
CA ALA A 110 -25.80 6.63 -0.53
C ALA A 110 -26.42 7.93 -0.01
N LEU A 111 -25.78 9.06 -0.28
CA LEU A 111 -26.32 10.38 0.10
C LEU A 111 -27.66 10.67 -0.59
N ALA A 112 -27.81 10.29 -1.87
CA ALA A 112 -29.09 10.44 -2.57
C ALA A 112 -30.23 9.66 -1.89
N ARG A 113 -29.98 8.41 -1.45
CA ARG A 113 -30.97 7.60 -0.74
C ARG A 113 -31.34 8.20 0.63
N ASP A 114 -30.37 8.75 1.33
CA ASP A 114 -30.62 9.43 2.61
C ASP A 114 -31.48 10.69 2.43
N ILE A 115 -31.21 11.48 1.39
CA ILE A 115 -32.01 12.67 1.05
C ILE A 115 -33.44 12.26 0.66
N GLU A 116 -33.61 11.22 -0.15
CA GLU A 116 -34.93 10.69 -0.50
C GLU A 116 -35.72 10.31 0.75
N THR A 117 -35.07 9.60 1.68
CA THR A 117 -35.73 9.19 2.95
C THR A 117 -36.15 10.39 3.78
N ALA A 118 -35.28 11.42 3.84
CA ALA A 118 -35.60 12.64 4.58
C ALA A 118 -36.70 13.48 3.94
N LEU A 119 -36.69 13.61 2.59
CA LEU A 119 -37.70 14.32 1.83
C LEU A 119 -39.05 13.60 1.73
N ALA A 120 -39.09 12.28 1.93
CA ALA A 120 -40.33 11.51 1.89
C ALA A 120 -41.39 11.99 2.90
N LYS A 121 -40.99 12.75 3.93
CA LYS A 121 -41.90 13.39 4.90
C LYS A 121 -42.69 14.58 4.30
N PHE A 122 -42.15 15.18 3.24
CA PHE A 122 -42.67 16.42 2.64
C PHE A 122 -43.14 16.22 1.20
N ILE A 123 -42.51 15.28 0.47
CA ILE A 123 -42.74 15.06 -0.95
C ILE A 123 -43.08 13.59 -1.16
N GLN A 124 -44.09 13.27 -1.94
CA GLN A 124 -44.47 11.92 -2.29
C GLN A 124 -43.48 11.33 -3.31
N GLN A 125 -42.88 10.20 -2.99
CA GLN A 125 -41.95 9.47 -3.86
C GLN A 125 -40.84 10.35 -4.47
N PRO A 126 -40.04 11.06 -3.66
CA PRO A 126 -38.96 11.87 -4.16
C PRO A 126 -37.91 11.00 -4.85
N VAL A 127 -37.46 11.41 -6.03
CA VAL A 127 -36.33 10.78 -6.74
C VAL A 127 -35.19 11.78 -6.74
N VAL A 128 -34.07 11.42 -6.10
CA VAL A 128 -32.92 12.34 -5.91
C VAL A 128 -31.71 11.82 -6.63
N THR A 129 -31.03 12.71 -7.35
CA THR A 129 -29.71 12.49 -7.93
C THR A 129 -28.72 13.45 -7.28
N VAL A 130 -27.61 12.92 -6.78
CA VAL A 130 -26.51 13.71 -6.21
C VAL A 130 -25.30 13.64 -7.14
N VAL A 131 -24.82 14.78 -7.58
CA VAL A 131 -23.64 14.95 -8.43
C VAL A 131 -22.59 15.74 -7.67
N VAL A 132 -21.41 15.18 -7.47
CA VAL A 132 -20.28 15.91 -6.89
C VAL A 132 -19.67 16.78 -7.99
N THR A 133 -19.61 18.09 -7.75
CA THR A 133 -19.13 19.08 -8.74
C THR A 133 -17.79 19.70 -8.36
N GLY A 134 -17.46 19.76 -7.06
CA GLY A 134 -16.17 20.21 -6.54
C GLY A 134 -15.56 19.12 -5.67
N PHE A 135 -14.33 18.73 -5.99
CA PHE A 135 -13.63 17.64 -5.32
C PHE A 135 -12.48 18.21 -4.49
N VAL A 136 -12.69 18.41 -3.21
CA VAL A 136 -11.63 18.71 -2.24
C VAL A 136 -11.15 17.42 -1.60
N GLY A 137 -12.07 16.47 -1.44
CA GLY A 137 -11.82 15.13 -0.90
C GLY A 137 -11.60 15.13 0.61
N ASN A 138 -11.60 13.93 1.17
CA ASN A 138 -11.29 13.74 2.59
C ASN A 138 -9.84 14.16 2.87
N TYR A 139 -9.64 14.91 3.95
CA TYR A 139 -8.34 15.42 4.35
C TYR A 139 -7.27 14.29 4.53
N GLY A 140 -7.71 13.12 4.97
CA GLY A 140 -6.85 11.94 5.11
C GLY A 140 -6.45 11.26 3.80
N GLU A 141 -7.16 11.57 2.70
CA GLU A 141 -6.90 10.97 1.37
C GLU A 141 -6.09 11.89 0.45
N GLN A 142 -5.87 13.14 0.85
CA GLN A 142 -5.09 14.08 0.06
C GLN A 142 -3.62 13.68 0.00
N ILE A 143 -3.01 13.85 -1.18
CA ILE A 143 -1.56 13.77 -1.34
C ILE A 143 -0.98 15.13 -0.96
N ARG A 144 -0.03 15.14 -0.04
CA ARG A 144 0.62 16.37 0.43
C ARG A 144 2.03 16.45 -0.10
N VAL A 145 2.37 17.57 -0.71
CA VAL A 145 3.72 17.82 -1.21
C VAL A 145 4.35 18.93 -0.38
N ILE A 146 5.49 18.63 0.23
CA ILE A 146 6.24 19.54 1.09
C ILE A 146 7.71 19.61 0.69
N GLY A 147 8.35 20.73 1.00
CA GLY A 147 9.75 20.99 0.71
C GLY A 147 9.95 21.70 -0.62
N GLN A 148 10.97 21.33 -1.38
CA GLN A 148 11.46 22.01 -2.57
C GLN A 148 10.66 21.68 -3.85
N ALA A 149 9.34 21.61 -3.77
CA ALA A 149 8.46 21.66 -4.93
C ALA A 149 8.28 23.12 -5.39
N ALA A 150 7.99 23.34 -6.67
CA ALA A 150 7.73 24.72 -7.17
C ALA A 150 6.49 25.35 -6.50
N LYS A 151 5.47 24.54 -6.23
CA LYS A 151 4.26 24.95 -5.48
C LYS A 151 3.88 23.87 -4.48
N PRO A 152 4.45 23.89 -3.26
CA PRO A 152 4.06 22.94 -2.21
C PRO A 152 2.57 23.10 -1.88
N GLN A 153 1.81 22.01 -1.99
CA GLN A 153 0.35 22.05 -1.75
C GLN A 153 -0.19 20.65 -1.45
N ALA A 154 -1.42 20.60 -0.96
CA ALA A 154 -2.20 19.37 -0.88
C ALA A 154 -3.01 19.19 -2.17
N LEU A 155 -3.02 17.98 -2.70
CA LEU A 155 -3.73 17.60 -3.92
C LEU A 155 -4.79 16.56 -3.57
N ALA A 156 -5.99 16.72 -4.12
CA ALA A 156 -7.00 15.67 -4.05
C ALA A 156 -6.49 14.43 -4.79
N TYR A 157 -6.50 13.27 -4.13
CA TYR A 157 -6.13 12.02 -4.78
C TYR A 157 -7.10 11.68 -5.91
N ARG A 158 -6.56 11.24 -7.03
CA ARG A 158 -7.34 10.69 -8.15
C ARG A 158 -6.91 9.25 -8.39
N ARG A 159 -7.85 8.42 -8.82
CA ARG A 159 -7.56 7.02 -9.15
C ARG A 159 -6.41 6.95 -10.17
N ASP A 160 -5.52 5.97 -9.97
CA ASP A 160 -4.35 5.71 -10.81
C ASP A 160 -3.35 6.88 -10.90
N MET A 161 -3.42 7.83 -9.95
CA MET A 161 -2.49 8.95 -9.88
C MET A 161 -1.08 8.45 -9.59
N SER A 162 -0.13 8.89 -10.40
CA SER A 162 1.28 8.56 -10.30
C SER A 162 2.10 9.71 -9.70
N LEU A 163 3.35 9.42 -9.35
CA LEU A 163 4.31 10.43 -8.89
C LEU A 163 4.52 11.54 -9.94
N MET A 164 4.52 11.18 -11.23
CA MET A 164 4.62 12.14 -12.33
C MET A 164 3.44 13.11 -12.34
N ASP A 165 2.21 12.63 -12.12
CA ASP A 165 1.02 13.49 -12.09
C ASP A 165 1.08 14.48 -10.93
N VAL A 166 1.60 14.06 -9.77
CA VAL A 166 1.84 14.93 -8.62
C VAL A 166 2.84 16.02 -8.98
N LEU A 167 3.97 15.65 -9.61
CA LEU A 167 5.00 16.62 -10.03
C LEU A 167 4.45 17.64 -11.03
N ILE A 168 3.65 17.21 -12.00
CA ILE A 168 2.99 18.10 -12.94
C ILE A 168 2.06 19.08 -12.20
N ALA A 169 1.27 18.58 -11.25
CA ALA A 169 0.31 19.41 -10.51
C ALA A 169 0.99 20.45 -9.62
N VAL A 170 2.16 20.17 -9.06
CA VAL A 170 2.94 21.11 -8.25
C VAL A 170 3.90 21.98 -9.06
N GLY A 171 3.99 21.77 -10.38
CA GLY A 171 4.86 22.54 -11.28
C GLY A 171 6.32 22.11 -11.26
N GLY A 172 6.60 20.85 -10.84
CA GLY A 172 7.95 20.31 -10.76
C GLY A 172 8.65 20.60 -9.44
N VAL A 173 9.99 20.49 -9.46
CA VAL A 173 10.87 20.75 -8.31
C VAL A 173 11.66 22.04 -8.54
N THR A 174 12.12 22.70 -7.48
CA THR A 174 12.98 23.89 -7.58
C THR A 174 14.41 23.49 -7.94
N GLU A 175 15.22 24.45 -8.35
CA GLU A 175 16.66 24.25 -8.63
C GLU A 175 17.47 23.85 -7.38
N PHE A 176 16.95 24.16 -6.19
CA PHE A 176 17.58 23.80 -4.91
C PHE A 176 17.13 22.43 -4.41
N ALA A 177 16.28 21.72 -5.13
CA ALA A 177 15.79 20.43 -4.72
C ALA A 177 16.85 19.33 -4.86
N SER A 178 16.92 18.44 -3.86
CA SER A 178 17.65 17.18 -3.97
C SER A 178 16.68 16.07 -4.38
N GLY A 179 16.34 16.02 -5.68
CA GLY A 179 15.25 15.17 -6.18
C GLY A 179 15.47 13.68 -5.92
N ASN A 180 16.70 13.18 -6.05
CA ASN A 180 16.99 11.76 -5.79
C ASN A 180 17.10 11.39 -4.29
N LYS A 181 16.99 12.38 -3.39
CA LYS A 181 16.84 12.18 -1.94
C LYS A 181 15.39 12.38 -1.47
N ALA A 182 14.47 12.59 -2.40
CA ALA A 182 13.06 12.72 -2.09
C ALA A 182 12.49 11.39 -1.56
N SER A 183 11.42 11.49 -0.79
CA SER A 183 10.78 10.33 -0.21
C SER A 183 9.27 10.50 -0.11
N ILE A 184 8.56 9.40 -0.27
CA ILE A 184 7.13 9.30 0.04
C ILE A 184 6.98 8.68 1.42
N ILE A 185 6.26 9.36 2.31
CA ILE A 185 5.84 8.80 3.59
C ILE A 185 4.43 8.26 3.39
N ARG A 186 4.28 6.97 3.54
CA ARG A 186 3.02 6.23 3.36
C ARG A 186 2.62 5.57 4.67
N THR A 187 1.35 5.68 5.03
CA THR A 187 0.83 4.99 6.20
C THR A 187 0.16 3.68 5.75
N ILE A 188 0.69 2.55 6.20
CA ILE A 188 0.16 1.22 5.94
C ILE A 188 -0.15 0.58 7.30
N ASP A 189 -1.39 0.20 7.53
CA ASP A 189 -1.86 -0.43 8.79
C ASP A 189 -1.45 0.36 10.06
N GLY A 190 -1.51 1.69 9.98
CA GLY A 190 -1.15 2.59 11.08
C GLY A 190 0.37 2.78 11.30
N LYS A 191 1.21 2.13 10.49
CA LYS A 191 2.67 2.31 10.50
C LYS A 191 3.10 3.19 9.34
N GLN A 192 4.05 4.09 9.60
CA GLN A 192 4.63 4.93 8.57
C GLN A 192 5.82 4.23 7.92
N GLU A 193 5.77 4.10 6.61
CA GLU A 193 6.88 3.62 5.79
C GLU A 193 7.43 4.76 4.94
N LYS A 194 8.75 4.85 4.90
CA LYS A 194 9.47 5.81 4.05
C LYS A 194 9.96 5.10 2.79
N LEU A 195 9.44 5.53 1.64
CA LEU A 195 9.80 5.03 0.32
C LEU A 195 10.67 6.08 -0.37
N ASN A 196 11.91 5.74 -0.68
CA ASN A 196 12.79 6.65 -1.42
C ASN A 196 12.39 6.70 -2.89
N VAL A 197 12.37 7.89 -3.47
CA VAL A 197 12.01 8.15 -4.87
C VAL A 197 13.09 8.96 -5.57
N ARG A 198 13.29 8.72 -6.86
CA ARG A 198 14.33 9.34 -7.68
C ARG A 198 13.69 10.35 -8.64
N LEU A 199 13.41 11.57 -8.14
CA LEU A 199 12.73 12.59 -8.94
C LEU A 199 13.60 13.17 -10.03
N ASP A 200 14.91 13.29 -9.80
CA ASP A 200 15.84 13.81 -10.80
C ASP A 200 15.95 12.87 -12.00
N ASP A 201 16.07 11.56 -11.75
CA ASP A 201 16.09 10.53 -12.81
C ASP A 201 14.78 10.54 -13.60
N LEU A 202 13.64 10.68 -12.91
CA LEU A 202 12.33 10.75 -13.54
C LEU A 202 12.15 12.00 -14.42
N ILE A 203 12.59 13.18 -13.93
CA ILE A 203 12.34 14.46 -14.60
C ILE A 203 13.41 14.77 -15.64
N LYS A 204 14.70 14.56 -15.30
CA LYS A 204 15.84 14.99 -16.11
C LYS A 204 16.30 13.92 -17.09
N GLU A 205 16.24 12.65 -16.67
CA GLU A 205 16.71 11.52 -17.47
C GLU A 205 15.56 10.78 -18.19
N GLY A 206 14.30 11.06 -17.79
CA GLY A 206 13.13 10.39 -18.36
C GLY A 206 12.99 8.93 -17.92
N ASP A 207 13.61 8.55 -16.80
CA ASP A 207 13.52 7.18 -16.28
C ASP A 207 12.12 6.90 -15.72
N ILE A 208 11.25 6.36 -16.58
CA ILE A 208 9.88 5.99 -16.19
C ILE A 208 9.85 4.88 -15.12
N SER A 209 10.93 4.12 -14.95
CA SER A 209 10.99 3.11 -13.88
C SER A 209 10.98 3.72 -12.48
N ALA A 210 11.35 5.00 -12.36
CA ALA A 210 11.25 5.77 -11.12
C ALA A 210 9.83 6.29 -10.84
N ASN A 211 8.89 6.20 -11.81
CA ASN A 211 7.51 6.61 -11.63
C ASN A 211 6.77 5.59 -10.76
N MET A 212 6.27 6.03 -9.63
CA MET A 212 5.60 5.20 -8.62
C MET A 212 4.12 5.56 -8.52
N PRO A 213 3.22 4.56 -8.37
CA PRO A 213 1.81 4.85 -8.09
C PRO A 213 1.65 5.47 -6.71
N MET A 214 0.91 6.57 -6.65
CA MET A 214 0.55 7.25 -5.42
C MET A 214 -0.66 6.58 -4.76
N ARG A 215 -0.75 6.71 -3.44
CA ARG A 215 -1.90 6.24 -2.66
C ARG A 215 -2.53 7.39 -1.88
N PRO A 216 -3.82 7.27 -1.54
CA PRO A 216 -4.48 8.26 -0.68
C PRO A 216 -3.70 8.43 0.63
N GLY A 217 -3.49 9.69 1.04
CA GLY A 217 -2.78 10.03 2.26
C GLY A 217 -1.26 10.05 2.18
N ASP A 218 -0.65 9.79 1.01
CA ASP A 218 0.80 9.88 0.82
C ASP A 218 1.31 11.30 1.03
N ILE A 219 2.50 11.41 1.62
CA ILE A 219 3.21 12.68 1.80
C ILE A 219 4.51 12.61 1.02
N LEU A 220 4.64 13.42 -0.02
CA LEU A 220 5.87 13.58 -0.78
C LEU A 220 6.74 14.66 -0.13
N VAL A 221 7.92 14.27 0.33
CA VAL A 221 8.92 15.16 0.95
C VAL A 221 10.07 15.34 -0.01
N ILE A 222 10.32 16.58 -0.42
CA ILE A 222 11.42 16.93 -1.34
C ILE A 222 12.42 17.77 -0.55
N PRO A 223 13.56 17.19 -0.12
CA PRO A 223 14.55 17.91 0.66
C PRO A 223 15.34 18.91 -0.20
N GLU A 224 15.92 19.89 0.48
CA GLU A 224 16.86 20.81 -0.10
C GLU A 224 18.23 20.13 -0.35
N SER A 225 18.92 20.56 -1.39
CA SER A 225 20.30 20.17 -1.67
C SER A 225 21.22 20.98 -0.77
N PHE A 226 21.93 20.32 0.13
CA PHE A 226 23.04 20.92 0.84
C PHE A 226 24.31 20.77 0.00
N PHE A 227 24.98 21.87 -0.27
CA PHE A 227 26.25 21.92 -1.00
C PHE A 227 27.38 21.36 -0.15
#